data_3ee9ea2b00bfe7fdb5c1d6227d95df24
#
_entry.id   3ee9ea2b00bfe7fdb5c1d6227d95df24
#
_cell.length_a   1.000
_cell.length_b   1.000
_cell.length_c   1.000
_cell.angle_alpha   90.00
_cell.angle_beta   90.00
_cell.angle_gamma   90.00
#
_symmetry.space_group_name_H-M   'P 1'
#
loop_
_entity.id
_entity.type
_entity.pdbx_description
1 polymer ?
#
loop_
_entity_poly.entity_id
_entity_poly.type
_entity_poly.pdbx_seq_one_letter_code
_entity_poly.pdbx_strand_id
1 'polypeptide(L)'
;AVCTYNFNDGRYMEGCIGRPMKNSTVEVTPEGNIIVSGLTIMSGYVADEENTRKVLKDGKIYGSDLGYVDDEGLIHLKGRQGDVINVGGFKVDPSEVENAAASHDSVKDCICIAGTHPVIGTVLKLLVVLADGASLDKRSLALHLKSKLEPHKIPTYYESVESIQRTYNGKLDRKFYKK
;
A
#
# COMPACT_ATOMS: atom_id res chain seq x y z
N ALA A 1 -18.01 1.20 -5.99
CA ALA A 1 -18.88 1.96 -5.09
C ALA A 1 -18.05 3.03 -4.39
N VAL A 2 -18.54 4.25 -4.28
CA VAL A 2 -17.90 5.33 -3.51
C VAL A 2 -18.45 5.24 -2.10
N CYS A 3 -17.60 4.95 -1.12
CA CYS A 3 -18.01 4.81 0.27
C CYS A 3 -17.46 5.91 1.19
N THR A 4 -16.48 6.66 0.71
CA THR A 4 -15.86 7.75 1.44
C THR A 4 -15.74 9.00 0.57
N TYR A 5 -15.59 10.15 1.21
CA TYR A 5 -15.30 11.40 0.54
C TYR A 5 -14.21 12.16 1.30
N ASN A 6 -13.33 12.80 0.55
CA ASN A 6 -12.37 13.73 1.07
C ASN A 6 -12.68 15.11 0.49
N PHE A 7 -13.36 15.96 1.25
CA PHE A 7 -13.49 17.36 0.90
C PHE A 7 -12.17 18.04 1.20
N ASN A 8 -11.50 18.44 0.14
CA ASN A 8 -10.28 19.21 0.24
C ASN A 8 -10.61 20.63 0.71
N ASP A 9 -10.66 20.81 2.03
CA ASP A 9 -10.73 22.12 2.69
C ASP A 9 -9.36 22.82 2.72
N GLY A 10 -8.45 22.43 1.82
CA GLY A 10 -7.07 22.87 1.76
C GLY A 10 -6.11 22.00 2.56
N ARG A 11 -6.59 20.92 3.20
CA ARG A 11 -5.77 19.97 3.96
C ARG A 11 -5.66 18.65 3.20
N TYR A 12 -4.68 18.56 2.33
CA TYR A 12 -4.32 17.25 1.77
C TYR A 12 -3.50 16.48 2.82
N MET A 13 -3.98 15.28 3.16
CA MET A 13 -3.23 14.32 3.97
C MET A 13 -3.00 13.07 3.15
N GLU A 14 -1.75 12.70 2.97
CA GLU A 14 -1.36 11.50 2.26
C GLU A 14 -1.96 10.24 2.92
N GLY A 15 -2.48 9.33 2.10
CA GLY A 15 -3.14 8.12 2.59
C GLY A 15 -4.53 8.32 3.19
N CYS A 16 -4.97 9.56 3.42
CA CYS A 16 -6.31 9.85 3.91
C CYS A 16 -7.34 9.73 2.78
N ILE A 17 -8.38 8.92 2.98
CA ILE A 17 -9.51 8.77 2.06
C ILE A 17 -10.76 9.52 2.54
N GLY A 18 -10.63 10.27 3.62
CA GLY A 18 -11.69 11.14 4.14
C GLY A 18 -12.67 10.43 5.07
N ARG A 19 -13.92 10.87 5.04
CA ARG A 19 -14.99 10.39 5.91
C ARG A 19 -15.97 9.50 5.16
N PRO A 20 -16.71 8.61 5.86
CA PRO A 20 -17.78 7.84 5.25
C PRO A 20 -18.84 8.77 4.62
N MET A 21 -19.34 8.40 3.45
CA MET A 21 -20.51 9.06 2.87
C MET A 21 -21.77 8.80 3.72
N LYS A 22 -22.74 9.71 3.64
CA LYS A 22 -23.98 9.66 4.44
C LYS A 22 -24.71 8.29 4.41
N ASN A 23 -24.60 7.56 3.29
CA ASN A 23 -25.26 6.27 3.07
C ASN A 23 -24.29 5.08 3.16
N SER A 24 -23.12 5.28 3.74
CA SER A 24 -22.07 4.27 3.91
C SER A 24 -21.56 4.28 5.34
N THR A 25 -21.19 3.11 5.83
CA THR A 25 -20.49 2.94 7.09
C THR A 25 -19.14 2.30 6.81
N VAL A 26 -18.09 2.80 7.43
CA VAL A 26 -16.76 2.24 7.36
C VAL A 26 -16.32 1.87 8.78
N GLU A 27 -16.02 0.61 8.98
CA GLU A 27 -15.53 0.05 10.25
C GLU A 27 -14.08 -0.39 10.03
N VAL A 28 -13.26 -0.28 11.06
CA VAL A 28 -11.89 -0.81 11.04
C VAL A 28 -11.75 -1.81 12.18
N THR A 29 -11.32 -3.04 11.87
CA THR A 29 -11.12 -4.08 12.88
C THR A 29 -9.87 -3.78 13.72
N PRO A 30 -9.69 -4.44 14.90
CA PRO A 30 -8.46 -4.31 15.69
C PRO A 30 -7.19 -4.65 14.90
N GLU A 31 -7.29 -5.54 13.90
CA GLU A 31 -6.19 -5.93 13.00
C GLU A 31 -5.96 -4.93 11.87
N GLY A 32 -6.80 -3.89 11.77
CA GLY A 32 -6.70 -2.84 10.77
C GLY A 32 -7.47 -3.11 9.47
N ASN A 33 -8.28 -4.17 9.37
CA ASN A 33 -9.04 -4.44 8.13
C ASN A 33 -10.20 -3.46 8.00
N ILE A 34 -10.35 -2.89 6.81
CA ILE A 34 -11.44 -1.97 6.48
C ILE A 34 -12.64 -2.77 6.00
N ILE A 35 -13.78 -2.56 6.68
CA ILE A 35 -15.08 -3.16 6.35
C ILE A 35 -16.02 -2.03 5.92
N VAL A 36 -16.70 -2.22 4.81
CA VAL A 36 -17.65 -1.23 4.27
C VAL A 36 -19.05 -1.81 4.19
N SER A 37 -20.04 -1.04 4.63
CA SER A 37 -21.46 -1.38 4.51
C SER A 37 -22.28 -0.17 4.07
N GLY A 38 -23.56 -0.38 3.74
CA GLY A 38 -24.49 0.65 3.38
C GLY A 38 -25.06 0.52 1.96
N LEU A 39 -25.78 1.54 1.51
CA LEU A 39 -26.55 1.50 0.24
C LEU A 39 -25.68 1.53 -1.02
N THR A 40 -24.41 1.88 -0.90
CA THR A 40 -23.50 2.07 -2.04
C THR A 40 -22.64 0.85 -2.36
N ILE A 41 -22.74 -0.22 -1.56
CA ILE A 41 -21.96 -1.43 -1.80
C ILE A 41 -22.48 -2.21 -3.02
N MET A 42 -21.61 -3.01 -3.61
CA MET A 42 -21.97 -3.88 -4.73
C MET A 42 -22.91 -5.00 -4.28
N SER A 43 -23.75 -5.51 -5.19
CA SER A 43 -24.53 -6.73 -5.00
C SER A 43 -23.70 -8.00 -5.23
N GLY A 44 -22.57 -7.87 -5.92
CA GLY A 44 -21.65 -8.97 -6.25
C GLY A 44 -20.81 -8.66 -7.47
N TYR A 45 -19.88 -9.55 -7.80
CA TYR A 45 -19.16 -9.55 -9.07
C TYR A 45 -19.98 -10.23 -10.14
N VAL A 46 -19.95 -9.70 -11.36
CA VAL A 46 -20.68 -10.27 -12.50
C VAL A 46 -20.11 -11.65 -12.86
N ALA A 47 -20.95 -12.67 -12.86
CA ALA A 47 -20.58 -14.06 -13.18
C ALA A 47 -19.43 -14.65 -12.33
N ASP A 48 -19.23 -14.15 -11.10
CA ASP A 48 -18.17 -14.60 -10.20
C ASP A 48 -18.67 -14.68 -8.75
N GLU A 49 -19.49 -15.67 -8.51
CA GLU A 49 -20.07 -15.91 -7.17
C GLU A 49 -19.00 -16.31 -6.15
N GLU A 50 -17.97 -17.02 -6.55
CA GLU A 50 -16.93 -17.47 -5.64
C GLU A 50 -16.18 -16.29 -5.02
N ASN A 51 -15.74 -15.35 -5.81
CA ASN A 51 -15.09 -14.14 -5.29
C ASN A 51 -16.08 -13.20 -4.60
N THR A 52 -17.36 -13.18 -5.03
CA THR A 52 -18.40 -12.45 -4.31
C THR A 52 -18.54 -12.96 -2.87
N ARG A 53 -18.66 -14.25 -2.65
CA ARG A 53 -18.79 -14.85 -1.30
C ARG A 53 -17.56 -14.63 -0.42
N LYS A 54 -16.38 -14.48 -1.01
CA LYS A 54 -15.14 -14.19 -0.25
C LYS A 54 -15.18 -12.81 0.38
N VAL A 55 -15.75 -11.83 -0.33
CA VAL A 55 -15.67 -10.41 0.08
C VAL A 55 -16.99 -9.83 0.59
N LEU A 56 -18.14 -10.35 0.15
CA LEU A 56 -19.46 -9.86 0.55
C LEU A 56 -20.13 -10.85 1.51
N LYS A 57 -20.31 -10.44 2.77
CA LYS A 57 -20.94 -11.26 3.82
C LYS A 57 -21.86 -10.36 4.65
N ASP A 58 -23.08 -10.81 4.91
CA ASP A 58 -24.07 -10.13 5.75
C ASP A 58 -24.27 -8.65 5.42
N GLY A 59 -24.30 -8.31 4.12
CA GLY A 59 -24.43 -6.93 3.65
C GLY A 59 -23.22 -6.04 3.93
N LYS A 60 -22.05 -6.62 4.20
CA LYS A 60 -20.79 -5.92 4.40
C LYS A 60 -19.73 -6.42 3.43
N ILE A 61 -18.88 -5.51 2.96
CA ILE A 61 -17.71 -5.84 2.15
C ILE A 61 -16.49 -5.94 3.05
N TYR A 62 -15.88 -7.11 3.08
CA TYR A 62 -14.60 -7.41 3.72
C TYR A 62 -13.50 -7.34 2.67
N GLY A 63 -12.94 -6.14 2.50
CA GLY A 63 -11.83 -5.90 1.55
C GLY A 63 -10.49 -6.42 2.09
N SER A 64 -9.48 -6.28 1.27
CA SER A 64 -8.08 -6.52 1.67
C SER A 64 -7.34 -5.25 2.08
N ASP A 65 -8.01 -4.10 2.05
CA ASP A 65 -7.39 -2.83 2.39
C ASP A 65 -7.26 -2.71 3.92
N LEU A 66 -6.10 -2.26 4.36
CA LEU A 66 -5.77 -2.01 5.77
C LEU A 66 -5.76 -0.51 6.02
N GLY A 67 -6.17 -0.11 7.22
CA GLY A 67 -6.20 1.29 7.59
C GLY A 67 -6.51 1.52 9.06
N TYR A 68 -6.76 2.77 9.40
CA TYR A 68 -7.20 3.20 10.73
C TYR A 68 -8.09 4.44 10.60
N VAL A 69 -8.81 4.71 11.66
CA VAL A 69 -9.58 5.96 11.83
C VAL A 69 -8.85 6.79 12.86
N ASP A 70 -8.60 8.05 12.56
CA ASP A 70 -7.98 8.98 13.51
C ASP A 70 -9.01 9.60 14.48
N ASP A 71 -8.51 10.41 15.42
CA ASP A 71 -9.35 11.07 16.44
C ASP A 71 -10.36 12.07 15.83
N GLU A 72 -10.13 12.54 14.60
CA GLU A 72 -11.05 13.40 13.86
C GLU A 72 -12.10 12.61 13.07
N GLY A 73 -12.03 11.27 13.08
CA GLY A 73 -12.91 10.36 12.34
C GLY A 73 -12.57 10.27 10.85
N LEU A 74 -11.34 10.63 10.46
CA LEU A 74 -10.84 10.47 9.11
C LEU A 74 -10.25 9.07 8.93
N ILE A 75 -10.48 8.49 7.76
CA ILE A 75 -10.03 7.14 7.42
C ILE A 75 -8.72 7.25 6.64
N HIS A 76 -7.71 6.57 7.13
CA HIS A 76 -6.38 6.48 6.53
C HIS A 76 -6.11 5.08 6.02
N LEU A 77 -5.65 4.95 4.77
CA LEU A 77 -5.18 3.68 4.21
C LEU A 77 -3.72 3.45 4.61
N LYS A 78 -3.41 2.23 5.03
CA LYS A 78 -2.04 1.75 5.30
C LYS A 78 -1.49 0.85 4.19
N GLY A 79 -2.38 0.26 3.36
CA GLY A 79 -1.99 -0.65 2.30
C GLY A 79 -2.95 -1.82 2.14
N ARG A 80 -2.43 -2.98 1.71
CA ARG A 80 -3.25 -4.19 1.50
C ARG A 80 -2.68 -5.38 2.22
N GLN A 81 -3.55 -6.15 2.86
CA GLN A 81 -3.19 -7.37 3.59
C GLN A 81 -2.38 -8.37 2.74
N GLY A 82 -2.72 -8.50 1.45
CA GLY A 82 -2.03 -9.39 0.51
C GLY A 82 -0.66 -8.90 0.04
N ASP A 83 -0.30 -7.65 0.31
CA ASP A 83 0.97 -7.04 -0.12
C ASP A 83 1.98 -6.89 1.03
N VAL A 84 1.53 -7.05 2.27
CA VAL A 84 2.40 -6.99 3.46
C VAL A 84 3.53 -8.01 3.37
N ILE A 85 4.75 -7.55 3.60
CA ILE A 85 5.96 -8.37 3.61
C ILE A 85 6.35 -8.63 5.08
N ASN A 86 6.53 -9.91 5.43
CA ASN A 86 6.99 -10.27 6.77
C ASN A 86 8.53 -10.34 6.80
N VAL A 87 9.14 -9.39 7.50
CA VAL A 87 10.59 -9.27 7.66
C VAL A 87 10.95 -9.53 9.11
N GLY A 88 11.49 -10.71 9.40
CA GLY A 88 11.92 -11.06 10.76
C GLY A 88 10.79 -10.99 11.81
N GLY A 89 9.54 -11.27 11.42
CA GLY A 89 8.36 -11.17 12.29
C GLY A 89 7.62 -9.83 12.22
N PHE A 90 8.22 -8.80 11.64
CA PHE A 90 7.57 -7.50 11.43
C PHE A 90 6.76 -7.49 10.13
N LYS A 91 5.52 -7.03 10.22
CA LYS A 91 4.65 -6.82 9.06
C LYS A 91 4.94 -5.45 8.45
N VAL A 92 5.55 -5.43 7.27
CA VAL A 92 5.90 -4.20 6.55
C VAL A 92 4.97 -3.99 5.37
N ASP A 93 4.34 -2.84 5.30
CA ASP A 93 3.64 -2.39 4.10
C ASP A 93 4.65 -1.83 3.10
N PRO A 94 4.78 -2.45 1.90
CA PRO A 94 5.70 -1.95 0.90
C PRO A 94 5.35 -0.56 0.39
N SER A 95 4.09 -0.14 0.44
CA SER A 95 3.67 1.21 0.01
C SER A 95 4.30 2.30 0.86
N GLU A 96 4.47 2.07 2.16
CA GLU A 96 5.12 3.01 3.06
C GLU A 96 6.59 3.24 2.68
N VAL A 97 7.28 2.16 2.30
CA VAL A 97 8.67 2.22 1.82
C VAL A 97 8.76 2.94 0.47
N GLU A 98 7.82 2.65 -0.43
CA GLU A 98 7.73 3.26 -1.76
C GLU A 98 7.47 4.77 -1.68
N ASN A 99 6.52 5.19 -0.84
CA ASN A 99 6.22 6.60 -0.63
C ASN A 99 7.43 7.36 -0.07
N ALA A 100 8.10 6.78 0.91
CA ALA A 100 9.33 7.36 1.44
C ALA A 100 10.43 7.45 0.39
N ALA A 101 10.60 6.42 -0.45
CA ALA A 101 11.60 6.40 -1.51
C ALA A 101 11.28 7.39 -2.63
N ALA A 102 10.00 7.50 -3.03
CA ALA A 102 9.55 8.42 -4.07
C ALA A 102 9.81 9.90 -3.74
N SER A 103 9.99 10.24 -2.47
CA SER A 103 10.35 11.61 -2.04
C SER A 103 11.85 11.91 -2.13
N HIS A 104 12.68 11.00 -2.64
CA HIS A 104 14.10 11.22 -2.92
C HIS A 104 14.31 11.70 -4.35
N ASP A 105 15.06 12.77 -4.56
CA ASP A 105 15.23 13.47 -5.86
C ASP A 105 15.71 12.56 -7.01
N SER A 106 16.48 11.52 -6.72
CA SER A 106 16.96 10.57 -7.73
C SER A 106 15.95 9.51 -8.12
N VAL A 107 14.78 9.42 -7.47
CA VAL A 107 13.77 8.40 -7.69
C VAL A 107 12.62 8.94 -8.55
N LYS A 108 12.46 8.36 -9.73
CA LYS A 108 11.34 8.65 -10.64
C LYS A 108 10.14 7.75 -10.40
N ASP A 109 10.40 6.46 -10.13
CA ASP A 109 9.40 5.44 -9.80
C ASP A 109 10.06 4.34 -8.98
N CYS A 110 9.30 3.61 -8.17
CA CYS A 110 9.87 2.49 -7.41
C CYS A 110 8.82 1.47 -7.02
N ILE A 111 9.29 0.27 -6.68
CA ILE A 111 8.47 -0.79 -6.07
C ILE A 111 9.30 -1.50 -5.00
N CYS A 112 8.68 -1.72 -3.85
CA CYS A 112 9.25 -2.51 -2.77
C CYS A 112 8.68 -3.93 -2.81
N ILE A 113 9.55 -4.93 -2.89
CA ILE A 113 9.21 -6.34 -3.01
C ILE A 113 9.93 -7.16 -1.95
N ALA A 114 9.45 -8.38 -1.71
CA ALA A 114 10.18 -9.35 -0.91
C ALA A 114 11.43 -9.81 -1.68
N GLY A 115 12.56 -9.80 -0.98
CA GLY A 115 13.81 -10.42 -1.42
C GLY A 115 14.21 -11.54 -0.47
N THR A 116 15.17 -12.37 -0.87
CA THR A 116 15.71 -13.43 -0.03
C THR A 116 17.18 -13.16 0.30
N HIS A 117 17.50 -13.14 1.58
CA HIS A 117 18.87 -13.08 2.06
C HIS A 117 19.30 -14.46 2.58
N PRO A 118 20.48 -14.96 2.24
CA PRO A 118 20.86 -16.35 2.51
C PRO A 118 20.94 -16.71 4.01
N VAL A 119 21.09 -15.71 4.89
CA VAL A 119 21.22 -15.94 6.34
C VAL A 119 19.95 -15.55 7.11
N ILE A 120 19.39 -14.38 6.80
CA ILE A 120 18.28 -13.80 7.58
C ILE A 120 16.90 -14.00 6.93
N GLY A 121 16.83 -14.71 5.80
CA GLY A 121 15.57 -15.06 5.14
C GLY A 121 14.94 -13.89 4.37
N THR A 122 13.65 -13.64 4.60
CA THR A 122 12.93 -12.59 3.88
C THR A 122 13.39 -11.20 4.30
N VAL A 123 13.72 -10.38 3.30
CA VAL A 123 14.14 -8.98 3.44
C VAL A 123 13.37 -8.11 2.45
N LEU A 124 13.48 -6.79 2.61
CA LEU A 124 12.95 -5.85 1.61
C LEU A 124 13.98 -5.62 0.51
N LYS A 125 13.51 -5.60 -0.74
CA LYS A 125 14.25 -5.22 -1.93
C LYS A 125 13.51 -4.07 -2.62
N LEU A 126 14.20 -2.95 -2.84
CA LEU A 126 13.67 -1.78 -3.53
C LEU A 126 14.20 -1.76 -4.97
N LEU A 127 13.30 -1.86 -5.94
CA LEU A 127 13.61 -1.61 -7.34
C LEU A 127 13.30 -0.14 -7.64
N VAL A 128 14.21 0.55 -8.30
CA VAL A 128 14.15 2.00 -8.50
C VAL A 128 14.32 2.32 -9.99
N VAL A 129 13.40 3.07 -10.55
CA VAL A 129 13.60 3.81 -11.80
C VAL A 129 14.19 5.16 -11.44
N LEU A 130 15.34 5.46 -11.99
CA LEU A 130 16.05 6.70 -11.67
C LEU A 130 15.47 7.89 -12.44
N ALA A 131 15.55 9.07 -11.84
CA ALA A 131 15.29 10.32 -12.53
C ALA A 131 16.32 10.55 -13.65
N ASP A 132 15.98 11.35 -14.63
CA ASP A 132 16.80 11.60 -15.81
C ASP A 132 18.17 12.20 -15.39
N GLY A 133 19.25 11.54 -15.82
CA GLY A 133 20.62 11.93 -15.46
C GLY A 133 21.09 11.53 -14.06
N ALA A 134 20.23 10.90 -13.25
CA ALA A 134 20.60 10.43 -11.92
C ALA A 134 21.33 9.06 -11.98
N SER A 135 22.13 8.77 -10.96
CA SER A 135 22.72 7.46 -10.71
C SER A 135 22.24 6.90 -9.37
N LEU A 136 22.21 5.57 -9.22
CA LEU A 136 21.80 4.94 -7.98
C LEU A 136 22.87 5.07 -6.90
N ASP A 137 22.73 6.04 -6.01
CA ASP A 137 23.48 6.12 -4.76
C ASP A 137 22.69 5.40 -3.64
N LYS A 138 23.04 4.12 -3.44
CA LYS A 138 22.40 3.29 -2.41
C LYS A 138 22.56 3.85 -1.00
N ARG A 139 23.68 4.53 -0.72
CA ARG A 139 23.98 5.09 0.60
C ARG A 139 23.09 6.31 0.87
N SER A 140 23.02 7.22 -0.11
CA SER A 140 22.15 8.40 -0.03
C SER A 140 20.68 8.00 0.16
N LEU A 141 20.18 7.08 -0.68
CA LEU A 141 18.81 6.60 -0.60
C LEU A 141 18.51 5.88 0.73
N ALA A 142 19.43 5.06 1.22
CA ALA A 142 19.28 4.39 2.52
C ALA A 142 19.26 5.38 3.69
N LEU A 143 20.08 6.44 3.67
CA LEU A 143 20.06 7.49 4.69
C LEU A 143 18.75 8.27 4.66
N HIS A 144 18.24 8.59 3.47
CA HIS A 144 16.95 9.24 3.31
C HIS A 144 15.81 8.39 3.90
N LEU A 145 15.78 7.09 3.58
CA LEU A 145 14.78 6.19 4.14
C LEU A 145 14.90 6.05 5.66
N LYS A 146 16.12 5.97 6.21
CA LYS A 146 16.35 5.92 7.67
C LYS A 146 15.86 7.16 8.41
N SER A 147 15.79 8.30 7.76
CA SER A 147 15.24 9.53 8.37
C SER A 147 13.71 9.55 8.46
N LYS A 148 13.04 8.65 7.73
CA LYS A 148 11.57 8.63 7.60
C LYS A 148 10.93 7.34 8.11
N LEU A 149 11.68 6.23 8.15
CA LEU A 149 11.15 4.90 8.41
C LEU A 149 11.86 4.23 9.59
N GLU A 150 11.13 3.33 10.24
CA GLU A 150 11.68 2.48 11.28
C GLU A 150 12.71 1.47 10.72
N PRO A 151 13.69 1.02 11.53
CA PRO A 151 14.81 0.20 11.07
C PRO A 151 14.39 -1.06 10.29
N HIS A 152 13.32 -1.74 10.69
CA HIS A 152 12.83 -2.96 10.03
C HIS A 152 12.17 -2.74 8.67
N LYS A 153 11.86 -1.46 8.33
CA LYS A 153 11.29 -1.03 7.04
C LYS A 153 12.35 -0.59 6.02
N ILE A 154 13.64 -0.64 6.39
CA ILE A 154 14.72 -0.23 5.48
C ILE A 154 15.09 -1.38 4.55
N PRO A 155 15.05 -1.19 3.22
CA PRO A 155 15.45 -2.22 2.29
C PRO A 155 16.89 -2.67 2.47
N THR A 156 17.12 -3.99 2.37
CA THR A 156 18.45 -4.59 2.36
C THR A 156 19.09 -4.48 0.98
N TYR A 157 18.26 -4.60 -0.07
CA TYR A 157 18.74 -4.56 -1.46
C TYR A 157 18.11 -3.37 -2.21
N TYR A 158 18.97 -2.74 -3.03
CA TYR A 158 18.59 -1.65 -3.93
C TYR A 158 19.10 -1.99 -5.32
N GLU A 159 18.22 -1.89 -6.32
CA GLU A 159 18.53 -2.20 -7.72
C GLU A 159 17.88 -1.16 -8.62
N SER A 160 18.64 -0.63 -9.59
CA SER A 160 18.06 0.23 -10.63
C SER A 160 17.50 -0.62 -11.75
N VAL A 161 16.31 -0.26 -12.22
CA VAL A 161 15.60 -0.90 -13.33
C VAL A 161 15.13 0.16 -14.32
N GLU A 162 14.91 -0.24 -15.57
CA GLU A 162 14.44 0.68 -16.62
C GLU A 162 12.98 1.07 -16.42
N SER A 163 12.16 0.14 -15.94
CA SER A 163 10.72 0.38 -15.70
C SER A 163 10.17 -0.54 -14.62
N ILE A 164 9.07 -0.10 -14.00
CA ILE A 164 8.28 -0.90 -13.06
C ILE A 164 7.04 -1.44 -13.78
N GLN A 165 6.81 -2.75 -13.62
CA GLN A 165 5.65 -3.41 -14.22
C GLN A 165 4.35 -2.90 -13.61
N ARG A 166 3.41 -2.55 -14.48
CA ARG A 166 2.08 -2.06 -14.09
C ARG A 166 0.98 -2.89 -14.75
N THR A 167 -0.14 -2.97 -14.08
CA THR A 167 -1.37 -3.55 -14.63
C THR A 167 -1.94 -2.64 -15.73
N TYR A 168 -2.90 -3.16 -16.51
CA TYR A 168 -3.54 -2.41 -17.60
C TYR A 168 -4.18 -1.07 -17.15
N ASN A 169 -4.53 -0.94 -15.87
CA ASN A 169 -5.11 0.28 -15.29
C ASN A 169 -4.07 1.16 -14.57
N GLY A 170 -2.77 0.95 -14.82
CA GLY A 170 -1.67 1.77 -14.34
C GLY A 170 -1.20 1.51 -12.91
N LYS A 171 -1.80 0.55 -12.18
CA LYS A 171 -1.38 0.20 -10.81
C LYS A 171 -0.13 -0.67 -10.82
N LEU A 172 0.69 -0.60 -9.77
CA LEU A 172 1.85 -1.48 -9.59
C LEU A 172 1.42 -2.95 -9.64
N ASP A 173 2.02 -3.72 -10.54
CA ASP A 173 1.74 -5.16 -10.65
C ASP A 173 2.64 -5.96 -9.70
N ARG A 174 2.25 -6.03 -8.43
CA ARG A 174 2.99 -6.78 -7.42
C ARG A 174 2.98 -8.28 -7.68
N LYS A 175 1.99 -8.80 -8.44
CA LYS A 175 1.93 -10.24 -8.77
C LYS A 175 3.05 -10.65 -9.71
N PHE A 176 3.45 -9.78 -10.62
CA PHE A 176 4.59 -10.00 -11.52
C PHE A 176 5.89 -10.28 -10.75
N TYR A 177 6.07 -9.66 -9.59
CA TYR A 177 7.27 -9.78 -8.76
C TYR A 177 7.16 -10.87 -7.66
N LYS A 178 5.98 -11.44 -7.44
CA LYS A 178 5.79 -12.57 -6.52
C LYS A 178 6.13 -13.87 -7.26
N LYS A 179 7.39 -14.30 -7.18
CA LYS A 179 7.85 -15.63 -7.65
C LYS A 179 8.03 -16.56 -6.50
#